data_cfdad5d75370c48e1d2d06c559d24003
#
_entry.id   cfdad5d75370c48e1d2d06c559d24003
#
_cell.length_a   1.000
_cell.length_b   1.000
_cell.length_c   1.000
_cell.angle_alpha   90.00
_cell.angle_beta   90.00
_cell.angle_gamma   90.00
#
_symmetry.space_group_name_H-M   'P 1'
#
loop_
_entity.id
_entity.type
_entity.pdbx_description
1 polymer ?
#
loop_
_entity_poly.entity_id
_entity_poly.type
_entity_poly.pdbx_seq_one_letter_code
_entity_poly.pdbx_strand_id
1 'polypeptide(L)'
;MEPNVFDKVHDVDLKKTMEQSYIDYAMSVISARALPDARDGLKPVQRRVLFSMIELNNGPDKPHRKCARIVGDTMGKFHPHGDSSIYGALVNMAQEWNTRYPLVDGHGNFGSEDGDGAAAMRYTEARLSRISMEMTADINKNTVDFIPNFDETEKEPTVLPSRFPNLLVNGTSGIAVGMATNIPPHNLREVVDAVVRLIDNKVEEDRETSIDEVLQIVKGPDFPTGGVIIGKMGIEEAYRTGRGKIKVRAVTNIEPMENGKHRIIVTELPYMVNKAKLIQKIAELVRDKKIDGITALRDESDRSGMRICIELRRDVNANIILNQLYKHTQLQGYIWCDYAGAC
;
A
#
# COMPACT_ATOMS: atom_id res chain seq x y z
N MET A 1 25.37 42.51 42.78
CA MET A 1 25.85 41.15 42.59
C MET A 1 24.61 40.30 42.28
N GLU A 2 24.42 39.95 41.03
CA GLU A 2 23.34 39.04 40.65
C GLU A 2 23.67 37.64 41.22
N PRO A 3 22.71 36.92 41.74
CA PRO A 3 22.98 35.56 42.23
C PRO A 3 23.31 34.68 41.01
N ASN A 4 24.50 34.07 41.06
CA ASN A 4 24.89 33.04 40.11
C ASN A 4 23.76 32.00 40.03
N VAL A 5 23.14 31.88 38.87
CA VAL A 5 22.28 30.76 38.51
C VAL A 5 23.19 29.55 38.41
N PHE A 6 23.37 28.83 39.53
CA PHE A 6 23.98 27.52 39.46
C PHE A 6 23.00 26.60 38.75
N ASP A 7 23.38 26.10 37.56
CA ASP A 7 22.69 25.00 36.92
C ASP A 7 22.57 23.87 37.92
N LYS A 8 21.33 23.49 38.29
CA LYS A 8 21.09 22.33 39.11
C LYS A 8 21.48 21.07 38.34
N VAL A 9 22.60 20.49 38.68
CA VAL A 9 22.98 19.17 38.16
C VAL A 9 22.08 18.14 38.82
N HIS A 10 21.33 17.41 38.01
CA HIS A 10 20.52 16.28 38.45
C HIS A 10 21.19 14.99 38.02
N ASP A 11 21.43 14.08 38.96
CA ASP A 11 21.86 12.73 38.65
C ASP A 11 20.70 11.98 37.99
N VAL A 12 20.94 11.46 36.80
CA VAL A 12 19.94 10.71 36.00
C VAL A 12 20.49 9.31 35.74
N ASP A 13 19.72 8.30 36.08
CA ASP A 13 20.03 6.91 35.68
C ASP A 13 19.85 6.76 34.18
N LEU A 14 20.97 6.63 33.45
CA LEU A 14 21.01 6.51 32.03
C LEU A 14 20.14 5.34 31.53
N LYS A 15 20.21 4.18 32.19
CA LYS A 15 19.45 2.99 31.80
C LYS A 15 17.95 3.27 31.88
N LYS A 16 17.48 3.78 33.01
CA LYS A 16 16.07 4.08 33.24
C LYS A 16 15.53 5.15 32.26
N THR A 17 16.34 6.19 32.01
CA THR A 17 15.98 7.25 31.05
C THR A 17 15.88 6.71 29.62
N MET A 18 16.82 5.86 29.20
CA MET A 18 16.77 5.25 27.87
C MET A 18 15.58 4.29 27.73
N GLU A 19 15.31 3.46 28.75
CA GLU A 19 14.15 2.56 28.74
C GLU A 19 12.84 3.35 28.59
N GLN A 20 12.66 4.40 29.38
CA GLN A 20 11.47 5.25 29.30
C GLN A 20 11.35 5.94 27.94
N SER A 21 12.41 6.58 27.48
CA SER A 21 12.41 7.27 26.18
C SER A 21 12.14 6.32 25.01
N TYR A 22 12.64 5.07 25.08
CA TYR A 22 12.38 4.06 24.08
C TYR A 22 10.90 3.62 24.08
N ILE A 23 10.31 3.44 25.27
CA ILE A 23 8.88 3.11 25.41
C ILE A 23 8.02 4.24 24.86
N ASP A 24 8.32 5.49 25.22
CA ASP A 24 7.59 6.66 24.75
C ASP A 24 7.68 6.81 23.21
N TYR A 25 8.86 6.59 22.65
CA TYR A 25 9.05 6.55 21.19
C TYR A 25 8.26 5.39 20.54
N ALA A 26 8.34 4.18 21.10
CA ALA A 26 7.62 3.02 20.58
C ALA A 26 6.10 3.26 20.58
N MET A 27 5.56 3.79 21.68
CA MET A 27 4.13 4.13 21.78
C MET A 27 3.73 5.20 20.76
N SER A 28 4.54 6.22 20.57
CA SER A 28 4.30 7.26 19.56
C SER A 28 4.28 6.68 18.14
N VAL A 29 5.21 5.77 17.80
CA VAL A 29 5.25 5.11 16.48
C VAL A 29 4.03 4.22 16.27
N ILE A 30 3.60 3.48 17.28
CA ILE A 30 2.43 2.60 17.20
C ILE A 30 1.16 3.43 17.00
N SER A 31 0.90 4.40 17.89
CA SER A 31 -0.38 5.11 17.93
C SER A 31 -0.52 6.22 16.89
N ALA A 32 0.59 6.88 16.49
CA ALA A 32 0.51 8.11 15.69
C ALA A 32 1.32 8.10 14.39
N ARG A 33 1.84 6.95 13.94
CA ARG A 33 2.65 6.92 12.71
C ARG A 33 2.42 5.72 11.80
N ALA A 34 2.62 4.49 12.31
CA ALA A 34 2.81 3.31 11.47
C ALA A 34 1.53 2.53 11.20
N LEU A 35 0.59 2.54 12.14
CA LEU A 35 -0.61 1.74 12.06
C LEU A 35 -1.82 2.55 11.54
N PRO A 36 -2.71 1.92 10.78
CA PRO A 36 -3.95 2.53 10.33
C PRO A 36 -5.01 2.50 11.44
N ASP A 37 -5.95 3.43 11.40
CA ASP A 37 -7.20 3.31 12.13
C ASP A 37 -8.15 2.33 11.39
N ALA A 38 -8.80 1.44 12.13
CA ALA A 38 -9.68 0.43 11.54
C ALA A 38 -10.92 1.03 10.86
N ARG A 39 -11.36 2.20 11.31
CA ARG A 39 -12.59 2.87 10.84
C ARG A 39 -12.44 3.48 9.46
N ASP A 40 -11.28 4.10 9.15
CA ASP A 40 -11.03 4.75 7.86
C ASP A 40 -9.86 4.13 7.06
N GLY A 41 -9.12 3.18 7.65
CA GLY A 41 -8.01 2.48 7.00
C GLY A 41 -6.80 3.36 6.71
N LEU A 42 -6.68 4.53 7.33
CA LEU A 42 -5.65 5.52 7.04
C LEU A 42 -4.64 5.63 8.18
N LYS A 43 -3.38 5.83 7.81
CA LYS A 43 -2.36 6.33 8.71
C LYS A 43 -2.57 7.82 8.95
N PRO A 44 -2.10 8.37 10.09
CA PRO A 44 -2.29 9.80 10.41
C PRO A 44 -1.83 10.74 9.28
N VAL A 45 -0.67 10.48 8.67
CA VAL A 45 -0.18 11.33 7.56
C VAL A 45 -1.11 11.28 6.35
N GLN A 46 -1.66 10.13 6.00
CA GLN A 46 -2.58 9.99 4.86
C GLN A 46 -3.88 10.75 5.12
N ARG A 47 -4.45 10.60 6.32
CA ARG A 47 -5.66 11.31 6.75
C ARG A 47 -5.46 12.82 6.70
N ARG A 48 -4.34 13.32 7.20
CA ARG A 48 -4.00 14.75 7.20
C ARG A 48 -3.81 15.32 5.80
N VAL A 49 -3.19 14.56 4.89
CA VAL A 49 -3.07 14.95 3.47
C VAL A 49 -4.44 15.07 2.82
N LEU A 50 -5.31 14.06 2.97
CA LEU A 50 -6.65 14.12 2.39
C LEU A 50 -7.49 15.24 3.02
N PHE A 51 -7.41 15.44 4.32
CA PHE A 51 -8.11 16.52 5.01
C PHE A 51 -7.63 17.90 4.55
N SER A 52 -6.33 18.12 4.42
CA SER A 52 -5.74 19.34 3.86
C SER A 52 -6.26 19.61 2.43
N MET A 53 -6.38 18.55 1.60
CA MET A 53 -6.94 18.71 0.25
C MET A 53 -8.43 19.09 0.25
N ILE A 54 -9.19 18.66 1.25
CA ILE A 54 -10.59 19.11 1.45
C ILE A 54 -10.64 20.58 1.82
N GLU A 55 -9.84 21.00 2.82
CA GLU A 55 -9.74 22.39 3.25
C GLU A 55 -9.33 23.32 2.09
N LEU A 56 -8.46 22.85 1.21
CA LEU A 56 -8.07 23.53 -0.01
C LEU A 56 -9.16 23.54 -1.09
N ASN A 57 -10.32 22.90 -0.86
CA ASN A 57 -11.37 22.72 -1.88
C ASN A 57 -10.80 22.11 -3.18
N ASN A 58 -10.00 21.05 -3.04
CA ASN A 58 -9.28 20.41 -4.13
C ASN A 58 -9.95 19.09 -4.56
N GLY A 59 -11.24 19.15 -4.86
CA GLY A 59 -12.08 18.02 -5.27
C GLY A 59 -11.84 17.58 -6.71
N PRO A 60 -12.45 16.44 -7.12
CA PRO A 60 -12.26 15.83 -8.44
C PRO A 60 -12.79 16.67 -9.61
N ASP A 61 -13.67 17.63 -9.32
CA ASP A 61 -14.24 18.59 -10.27
C ASP A 61 -13.41 19.89 -10.39
N LYS A 62 -12.35 20.02 -9.62
CA LYS A 62 -11.48 21.20 -9.58
C LYS A 62 -10.18 20.94 -10.35
N PRO A 63 -9.50 22.01 -10.81
CA PRO A 63 -8.15 21.87 -11.37
C PRO A 63 -7.18 21.23 -10.37
N HIS A 64 -6.23 20.46 -10.88
CA HIS A 64 -5.12 19.96 -10.06
C HIS A 64 -4.33 21.11 -9.44
N ARG A 65 -3.84 20.91 -8.23
CA ARG A 65 -2.96 21.85 -7.52
C ARG A 65 -1.55 21.30 -7.43
N LYS A 66 -0.56 22.17 -7.40
CA LYS A 66 0.84 21.76 -7.17
C LYS A 66 0.95 20.96 -5.88
N CYS A 67 1.61 19.79 -5.93
CA CYS A 67 1.83 18.96 -4.75
C CYS A 67 2.56 19.72 -3.65
N ALA A 68 3.47 20.64 -4.02
CA ALA A 68 4.15 21.52 -3.06
C ALA A 68 3.18 22.37 -2.22
N ARG A 69 2.04 22.80 -2.81
CA ARG A 69 1.02 23.54 -2.06
C ARG A 69 0.31 22.63 -1.06
N ILE A 70 -0.07 21.42 -1.47
CA ILE A 70 -0.75 20.44 -0.62
C ILE A 70 0.17 20.02 0.54
N VAL A 71 1.43 19.70 0.24
CA VAL A 71 2.43 19.31 1.24
C VAL A 71 2.70 20.46 2.23
N GLY A 72 2.86 21.68 1.73
CA GLY A 72 3.09 22.85 2.59
C GLY A 72 1.93 23.14 3.53
N ASP A 73 0.70 23.03 3.05
CA ASP A 73 -0.51 23.24 3.86
C ASP A 73 -0.66 22.13 4.92
N THR A 74 -0.44 20.87 4.53
CA THR A 74 -0.46 19.73 5.45
C THR A 74 0.59 19.86 6.54
N MET A 75 1.82 20.21 6.15
CA MET A 75 2.95 20.36 7.09
C MET A 75 2.72 21.52 8.06
N GLY A 76 2.26 22.64 7.54
CA GLY A 76 2.08 23.85 8.35
C GLY A 76 0.92 23.79 9.33
N LYS A 77 -0.15 23.05 8.98
CA LYS A 77 -1.37 23.01 9.80
C LYS A 77 -1.52 21.75 10.63
N PHE A 78 -1.15 20.57 10.10
CA PHE A 78 -1.57 19.31 10.70
C PHE A 78 -0.44 18.33 10.99
N HIS A 79 0.64 18.32 10.21
CA HIS A 79 1.66 17.27 10.30
C HIS A 79 3.07 17.85 10.41
N PRO A 80 3.58 18.14 11.64
CA PRO A 80 4.86 18.81 11.87
C PRO A 80 6.05 17.85 11.67
N HIS A 81 6.18 17.28 10.48
CA HIS A 81 7.26 16.37 10.06
C HIS A 81 7.82 16.76 8.71
N GLY A 82 8.88 16.07 8.26
CA GLY A 82 9.54 16.37 7.00
C GLY A 82 8.63 16.29 5.77
N ASP A 83 8.76 17.26 4.88
CA ASP A 83 8.00 17.37 3.63
C ASP A 83 8.11 16.13 2.74
N SER A 84 9.27 15.49 2.72
CA SER A 84 9.50 14.25 1.97
C SER A 84 8.62 13.09 2.41
N SER A 85 8.31 12.97 3.70
CA SER A 85 7.42 11.94 4.22
C SER A 85 5.96 12.19 3.84
N ILE A 86 5.53 13.45 3.88
CA ILE A 86 4.19 13.90 3.49
C ILE A 86 4.01 13.70 1.98
N TYR A 87 5.00 14.13 1.19
CA TYR A 87 4.97 13.96 -0.27
C TYR A 87 4.97 12.48 -0.66
N GLY A 88 5.80 11.66 0.00
CA GLY A 88 5.81 10.22 -0.22
C GLY A 88 4.45 9.55 0.04
N ALA A 89 3.75 9.95 1.09
CA ALA A 89 2.40 9.44 1.38
C ALA A 89 1.38 9.88 0.30
N LEU A 90 1.43 11.14 -0.15
CA LEU A 90 0.61 11.64 -1.23
C LEU A 90 0.86 10.89 -2.54
N VAL A 91 2.13 10.67 -2.89
CA VAL A 91 2.54 9.93 -4.08
C VAL A 91 2.00 8.50 -4.04
N ASN A 92 2.17 7.79 -2.93
CA ASN A 92 1.69 6.41 -2.80
C ASN A 92 0.18 6.28 -2.98
N MET A 93 -0.60 7.26 -2.49
CA MET A 93 -2.06 7.27 -2.68
C MET A 93 -2.49 7.56 -4.12
N ALA A 94 -1.60 8.06 -4.97
CA ALA A 94 -1.86 8.35 -6.40
C ALA A 94 -1.34 7.26 -7.34
N GLN A 95 -0.50 6.34 -6.88
CA GLN A 95 0.11 5.31 -7.72
C GLN A 95 -0.84 4.12 -7.90
N GLU A 96 -1.23 3.85 -9.15
CA GLU A 96 -2.17 2.77 -9.48
C GLU A 96 -1.62 1.36 -9.24
N TRP A 97 -0.30 1.19 -9.22
CA TRP A 97 0.36 -0.09 -8.89
C TRP A 97 0.55 -0.32 -7.39
N ASN A 98 0.44 0.72 -6.56
CA ASN A 98 0.54 0.63 -5.09
C ASN A 98 -0.83 0.58 -4.42
N THR A 99 -1.79 1.37 -4.90
CA THR A 99 -3.10 1.56 -4.29
C THR A 99 -4.17 1.02 -5.22
N ARG A 100 -4.95 0.04 -4.76
CA ARG A 100 -5.97 -0.63 -5.60
C ARG A 100 -7.03 0.32 -6.11
N TYR A 101 -7.46 1.25 -5.26
CA TYR A 101 -8.38 2.34 -5.60
C TYR A 101 -7.75 3.66 -5.17
N PRO A 102 -6.99 4.33 -6.05
CA PRO A 102 -6.26 5.54 -5.72
C PRO A 102 -7.13 6.62 -5.10
N LEU A 103 -6.69 7.15 -3.96
CA LEU A 103 -7.39 8.23 -3.24
C LEU A 103 -7.00 9.61 -3.76
N VAL A 104 -5.91 9.71 -4.48
CA VAL A 104 -5.40 10.93 -5.09
C VAL A 104 -5.33 10.76 -6.60
N ASP A 105 -5.84 11.74 -7.34
CA ASP A 105 -5.69 11.85 -8.78
C ASP A 105 -4.47 12.73 -9.08
N GLY A 106 -3.39 12.09 -9.52
CA GLY A 106 -2.10 12.71 -9.80
C GLY A 106 -1.94 13.13 -11.26
N HIS A 107 -1.28 14.25 -11.49
CA HIS A 107 -0.90 14.74 -12.81
C HIS A 107 0.59 15.06 -12.88
N GLY A 108 1.28 14.45 -13.82
CA GLY A 108 2.74 14.53 -13.98
C GLY A 108 3.43 13.18 -13.71
N ASN A 109 4.71 13.23 -13.35
CA ASN A 109 5.50 12.03 -13.08
C ASN A 109 5.41 11.65 -11.60
N PHE A 110 4.65 10.61 -11.30
CA PHE A 110 4.52 10.02 -9.96
C PHE A 110 5.36 8.75 -9.77
N GLY A 111 6.36 8.53 -10.63
CA GLY A 111 7.21 7.34 -10.60
C GLY A 111 6.75 6.27 -11.58
N SER A 112 7.34 5.08 -11.47
CA SER A 112 7.03 3.92 -12.29
C SER A 112 7.13 2.61 -11.52
N GLU A 113 6.61 1.52 -12.10
CA GLU A 113 6.76 0.15 -11.59
C GLU A 113 8.22 -0.34 -11.58
N ASP A 114 9.10 0.35 -12.30
CA ASP A 114 10.55 0.10 -12.29
C ASP A 114 11.24 0.62 -11.02
N GLY A 115 10.48 1.34 -10.19
CA GLY A 115 10.98 1.91 -8.95
C GLY A 115 11.60 3.29 -9.11
N ASP A 116 11.35 3.94 -10.23
CA ASP A 116 11.68 5.36 -10.39
C ASP A 116 10.87 6.18 -9.39
N GLY A 117 11.53 7.13 -8.76
CA GLY A 117 10.89 8.06 -7.85
C GLY A 117 9.99 9.06 -8.59
N ALA A 118 9.02 9.60 -7.89
CA ALA A 118 8.24 10.73 -8.40
C ALA A 118 9.14 11.95 -8.64
N ALA A 119 8.75 12.79 -9.60
CA ALA A 119 9.38 14.09 -9.80
C ALA A 119 9.18 14.96 -8.54
N ALA A 120 10.05 15.98 -8.37
CA ALA A 120 9.93 16.89 -7.23
C ALA A 120 8.54 17.55 -7.17
N MET A 121 8.02 17.74 -5.96
CA MET A 121 6.65 18.21 -5.69
C MET A 121 6.29 19.57 -6.32
N ARG A 122 7.29 20.35 -6.76
CA ARG A 122 7.09 21.61 -7.51
C ARG A 122 6.63 21.37 -8.95
N TYR A 123 6.85 20.16 -9.51
CA TYR A 123 6.47 19.82 -10.89
C TYR A 123 5.17 19.02 -10.94
N THR A 124 4.91 18.17 -9.95
CA THR A 124 3.71 17.34 -9.90
C THR A 124 2.51 18.11 -9.36
N GLU A 125 1.32 17.67 -9.79
CA GLU A 125 0.04 18.25 -9.39
C GLU A 125 -0.89 17.13 -8.94
N ALA A 126 -1.83 17.43 -8.04
CA ALA A 126 -2.78 16.46 -7.53
C ALA A 126 -4.13 17.09 -7.17
N ARG A 127 -5.15 16.25 -7.11
CA ARG A 127 -6.47 16.54 -6.55
C ARG A 127 -7.05 15.28 -5.93
N LEU A 128 -8.11 15.40 -5.16
CA LEU A 128 -8.84 14.24 -4.64
C LEU A 128 -9.45 13.44 -5.81
N SER A 129 -9.39 12.13 -5.72
CA SER A 129 -10.10 11.24 -6.63
C SER A 129 -11.61 11.21 -6.28
N ARG A 130 -12.43 10.65 -7.17
CA ARG A 130 -13.88 10.53 -6.91
C ARG A 130 -14.19 9.67 -5.71
N ILE A 131 -13.46 8.55 -5.51
CA ILE A 131 -13.68 7.65 -4.38
C ILE A 131 -13.33 8.31 -3.04
N SER A 132 -12.37 9.25 -3.02
CA SER A 132 -12.02 9.99 -1.80
C SER A 132 -13.15 10.86 -1.30
N MET A 133 -14.08 11.28 -2.15
CA MET A 133 -15.27 12.04 -1.73
C MET A 133 -16.19 11.18 -0.87
N GLU A 134 -16.19 9.85 -1.08
CA GLU A 134 -16.95 8.93 -0.23
C GLU A 134 -16.28 8.71 1.15
N MET A 135 -14.96 8.91 1.24
CA MET A 135 -14.27 8.91 2.53
C MET A 135 -14.55 10.13 3.38
N THR A 136 -14.89 11.24 2.76
CA THR A 136 -15.01 12.54 3.40
C THR A 136 -16.45 13.05 3.43
N ALA A 137 -17.37 12.26 2.88
CA ALA A 137 -18.78 12.59 2.84
C ALA A 137 -19.33 12.84 4.25
N ASP A 138 -20.09 13.90 4.40
CA ASP A 138 -20.74 14.27 5.66
C ASP A 138 -19.80 14.66 6.82
N ILE A 139 -18.51 14.94 6.57
CA ILE A 139 -17.54 15.34 7.60
C ILE A 139 -18.00 16.59 8.38
N ASN A 140 -18.77 17.47 7.74
CA ASN A 140 -19.29 18.70 8.35
C ASN A 140 -20.62 18.49 9.11
N LYS A 141 -21.12 17.25 9.23
CA LYS A 141 -22.39 16.92 9.87
C LYS A 141 -22.24 16.29 11.27
N ASN A 142 -21.15 16.57 11.94
CA ASN A 142 -20.82 16.00 13.26
C ASN A 142 -20.82 14.47 13.29
N THR A 143 -20.27 13.86 12.23
CA THR A 143 -20.16 12.41 12.07
C THR A 143 -18.91 11.84 12.70
N VAL A 144 -17.90 12.67 12.94
CA VAL A 144 -16.60 12.33 13.54
C VAL A 144 -16.15 13.41 14.51
N ASP A 145 -15.34 13.03 15.47
CA ASP A 145 -14.76 13.94 16.43
C ASP A 145 -13.58 14.71 15.83
N PHE A 146 -13.44 15.97 16.26
CA PHE A 146 -12.34 16.84 15.91
C PHE A 146 -11.50 17.13 17.15
N ILE A 147 -10.19 17.09 17.01
CA ILE A 147 -9.22 17.41 18.05
C ILE A 147 -8.37 18.63 17.62
N PRO A 148 -7.81 19.41 18.57
CA PRO A 148 -6.81 20.42 18.22
C PRO A 148 -5.60 19.77 17.51
N ASN A 149 -5.04 20.53 16.56
CA ASN A 149 -3.76 20.16 15.94
C ASN A 149 -2.58 20.34 16.93
N PHE A 150 -1.34 20.14 16.46
CA PHE A 150 -0.13 20.15 17.30
C PHE A 150 0.15 21.49 18.00
N ASP A 151 -0.30 22.63 17.48
CA ASP A 151 -0.11 23.98 18.04
C ASP A 151 -1.43 24.65 18.51
N GLU A 152 -2.53 23.88 18.52
CA GLU A 152 -3.88 24.28 18.96
C GLU A 152 -4.49 25.45 18.15
N THR A 153 -3.92 25.76 16.96
CA THR A 153 -4.45 26.82 16.10
C THR A 153 -5.55 26.36 15.17
N GLU A 154 -5.55 25.06 14.84
CA GLU A 154 -6.49 24.44 13.92
C GLU A 154 -7.12 23.18 14.54
N LYS A 155 -8.13 22.63 13.89
CA LYS A 155 -8.73 21.34 14.28
C LYS A 155 -8.58 20.32 13.17
N GLU A 156 -8.29 19.10 13.53
CA GLU A 156 -8.22 17.97 12.61
C GLU A 156 -9.17 16.85 13.02
N PRO A 157 -9.74 16.09 12.07
CA PRO A 157 -10.61 14.96 12.41
C PRO A 157 -9.79 13.80 12.97
N THR A 158 -10.32 13.11 13.96
CA THR A 158 -9.70 11.91 14.52
C THR A 158 -9.68 10.77 13.51
N VAL A 159 -10.76 10.66 12.70
CA VAL A 159 -10.92 9.73 11.57
C VAL A 159 -11.73 10.39 10.48
N LEU A 160 -11.69 9.89 9.26
CA LEU A 160 -12.63 10.28 8.21
C LEU A 160 -13.91 9.44 8.28
N PRO A 161 -15.09 10.02 7.95
CA PRO A 161 -16.38 9.32 8.03
C PRO A 161 -16.58 8.33 6.87
N SER A 162 -15.59 7.57 6.53
CA SER A 162 -15.52 6.69 5.37
C SER A 162 -16.82 5.87 5.15
N ARG A 163 -17.44 5.99 3.99
CA ARG A 163 -18.65 5.25 3.61
C ARG A 163 -18.36 3.86 3.07
N PHE A 164 -17.11 3.49 2.94
CA PHE A 164 -16.69 2.15 2.54
C PHE A 164 -15.50 1.68 3.39
N PRO A 165 -15.30 0.38 3.58
CA PRO A 165 -14.26 -0.15 4.45
C PRO A 165 -12.88 -0.08 3.77
N ASN A 166 -12.31 1.12 3.72
CA ASN A 166 -11.06 1.42 3.04
C ASN A 166 -9.88 0.57 3.54
N LEU A 167 -9.87 0.18 4.82
CA LEU A 167 -8.83 -0.70 5.37
C LEU A 167 -8.70 -2.01 4.59
N LEU A 168 -9.82 -2.62 4.22
CA LEU A 168 -9.82 -3.86 3.43
C LEU A 168 -9.69 -3.59 1.93
N VAL A 169 -10.32 -2.53 1.44
CA VAL A 169 -10.37 -2.22 0.01
C VAL A 169 -9.00 -1.84 -0.54
N ASN A 170 -8.29 -0.94 0.12
CA ASN A 170 -6.95 -0.53 -0.29
C ASN A 170 -5.83 -1.27 0.45
N GLY A 171 -6.16 -1.91 1.57
CA GLY A 171 -5.14 -2.53 2.40
C GLY A 171 -4.19 -1.49 3.01
N THR A 172 -3.19 -1.98 3.72
CA THR A 172 -2.12 -1.16 4.28
C THR A 172 -0.95 -2.03 4.71
N SER A 173 0.23 -1.47 4.73
CA SER A 173 1.40 -2.08 5.36
C SER A 173 2.06 -1.08 6.30
N GLY A 174 2.51 -1.53 7.45
CA GLY A 174 3.16 -0.68 8.44
C GLY A 174 4.09 -1.48 9.35
N ILE A 175 5.23 -0.88 9.67
CA ILE A 175 6.20 -1.45 10.59
C ILE A 175 6.32 -0.50 11.78
N ALA A 176 5.86 -0.95 12.93
CA ALA A 176 5.98 -0.26 14.20
C ALA A 176 7.04 -0.93 15.08
N VAL A 177 7.22 -0.43 16.28
CA VAL A 177 8.12 -1.06 17.27
C VAL A 177 7.43 -2.25 17.90
N GLY A 178 7.98 -3.44 17.72
CA GLY A 178 7.43 -4.67 18.30
C GLY A 178 6.24 -5.29 17.59
N MET A 179 5.67 -4.61 16.56
CA MET A 179 4.58 -5.14 15.76
C MET A 179 4.62 -4.59 14.33
N ALA A 180 4.01 -5.33 13.42
CA ALA A 180 3.82 -4.93 12.03
C ALA A 180 2.39 -5.25 11.62
N THR A 181 1.90 -4.55 10.60
CA THR A 181 0.64 -4.87 9.94
C THR A 181 0.88 -4.99 8.45
N ASN A 182 0.20 -5.92 7.80
CA ASN A 182 0.22 -6.08 6.35
C ASN A 182 -1.13 -6.64 5.88
N ILE A 183 -2.03 -5.75 5.56
CA ILE A 183 -3.38 -6.05 5.10
C ILE A 183 -3.41 -5.88 3.59
N PRO A 184 -3.61 -6.94 2.81
CA PRO A 184 -3.68 -6.84 1.36
C PRO A 184 -4.96 -6.12 0.91
N PRO A 185 -4.96 -5.50 -0.28
CA PRO A 185 -6.15 -4.89 -0.86
C PRO A 185 -7.15 -5.95 -1.34
N HIS A 186 -8.44 -5.55 -1.42
CA HIS A 186 -9.54 -6.42 -1.82
C HIS A 186 -10.45 -5.73 -2.84
N ASN A 187 -11.25 -6.53 -3.55
CA ASN A 187 -12.22 -6.01 -4.49
C ASN A 187 -13.35 -5.27 -3.76
N LEU A 188 -13.61 -4.02 -4.14
CA LEU A 188 -14.60 -3.14 -3.51
C LEU A 188 -16.00 -3.77 -3.49
N ARG A 189 -16.43 -4.38 -4.61
CA ARG A 189 -17.75 -5.01 -4.71
C ARG A 189 -17.88 -6.18 -3.74
N GLU A 190 -16.89 -7.09 -3.72
CA GLU A 190 -16.89 -8.24 -2.82
C GLU A 190 -16.95 -7.79 -1.35
N VAL A 191 -16.19 -6.75 -0.98
CA VAL A 191 -16.18 -6.24 0.40
C VAL A 191 -17.52 -5.60 0.75
N VAL A 192 -18.10 -4.79 -0.15
CA VAL A 192 -19.42 -4.18 0.07
C VAL A 192 -20.52 -5.26 0.14
N ASP A 193 -20.50 -6.26 -0.74
CA ASP A 193 -21.47 -7.37 -0.70
C ASP A 193 -21.36 -8.15 0.63
N ALA A 194 -20.15 -8.31 1.17
CA ALA A 194 -19.97 -8.93 2.49
C ALA A 194 -20.55 -8.06 3.61
N VAL A 195 -20.36 -6.73 3.56
CA VAL A 195 -20.95 -5.79 4.54
C VAL A 195 -22.48 -5.87 4.47
N VAL A 196 -23.06 -5.85 3.28
CA VAL A 196 -24.54 -6.00 3.09
C VAL A 196 -24.99 -7.32 3.72
N ARG A 197 -24.31 -8.43 3.45
CA ARG A 197 -24.64 -9.73 4.05
C ARG A 197 -24.59 -9.71 5.59
N LEU A 198 -23.59 -9.04 6.17
CA LEU A 198 -23.49 -8.90 7.63
C LEU A 198 -24.69 -8.13 8.20
N ILE A 199 -25.09 -7.06 7.51
CA ILE A 199 -26.24 -6.24 7.92
C ILE A 199 -27.54 -7.04 7.81
N ASP A 200 -27.78 -7.71 6.68
CA ASP A 200 -29.00 -8.51 6.45
C ASP A 200 -29.14 -9.60 7.50
N ASN A 201 -28.06 -10.38 7.73
CA ASN A 201 -28.07 -11.45 8.74
C ASN A 201 -28.37 -10.89 10.15
N LYS A 202 -27.81 -9.69 10.48
CA LYS A 202 -28.01 -9.09 11.79
C LYS A 202 -29.41 -8.47 11.96
N VAL A 203 -29.90 -7.79 10.91
CA VAL A 203 -31.16 -7.03 10.98
C VAL A 203 -32.37 -7.94 10.72
N GLU A 204 -32.29 -8.83 9.72
CA GLU A 204 -33.43 -9.65 9.30
C GLU A 204 -33.48 -11.00 10.04
N GLU A 205 -32.33 -11.61 10.32
CA GLU A 205 -32.23 -12.96 10.90
C GLU A 205 -31.77 -12.95 12.38
N ASP A 206 -31.42 -11.78 12.93
CA ASP A 206 -30.84 -11.58 14.28
C ASP A 206 -29.72 -12.59 14.64
N ARG A 207 -28.86 -12.87 13.67
CA ARG A 207 -27.74 -13.79 13.82
C ARG A 207 -26.40 -13.17 13.42
N GLU A 208 -25.33 -13.73 13.95
CA GLU A 208 -23.98 -13.39 13.52
C GLU A 208 -23.65 -14.09 12.18
N THR A 209 -22.88 -13.39 11.34
CA THR A 209 -22.38 -13.95 10.08
C THR A 209 -21.13 -14.76 10.34
N SER A 210 -21.11 -15.99 9.85
CA SER A 210 -19.93 -16.85 9.98
C SER A 210 -18.83 -16.42 9.00
N ILE A 211 -17.56 -16.71 9.37
CA ILE A 211 -16.43 -16.43 8.48
C ILE A 211 -16.51 -17.25 7.17
N ASP A 212 -17.15 -18.43 7.22
CA ASP A 212 -17.36 -19.25 6.04
C ASP A 212 -18.30 -18.61 5.01
N GLU A 213 -19.33 -17.89 5.48
CA GLU A 213 -20.19 -17.09 4.60
C GLU A 213 -19.42 -15.92 3.97
N VAL A 214 -18.60 -15.22 4.77
CA VAL A 214 -17.76 -14.13 4.26
C VAL A 214 -16.77 -14.64 3.20
N LEU A 215 -16.15 -15.81 3.41
CA LEU A 215 -15.22 -16.45 2.47
C LEU A 215 -15.86 -16.86 1.14
N GLN A 216 -17.19 -17.04 1.10
CA GLN A 216 -17.90 -17.29 -0.15
C GLN A 216 -18.07 -16.01 -0.98
N ILE A 217 -18.06 -14.84 -0.36
CA ILE A 217 -18.23 -13.53 -0.99
C ILE A 217 -16.87 -12.94 -1.29
N VAL A 218 -16.03 -12.73 -0.27
CA VAL A 218 -14.66 -12.23 -0.38
C VAL A 218 -13.71 -13.39 -0.63
N LYS A 219 -13.41 -13.64 -1.89
CA LYS A 219 -12.66 -14.84 -2.31
C LYS A 219 -11.15 -14.75 -2.04
N GLY A 220 -10.64 -13.56 -1.83
CA GLY A 220 -9.23 -13.32 -1.56
C GLY A 220 -8.81 -11.89 -1.89
N PRO A 221 -7.54 -11.55 -1.69
CA PRO A 221 -6.98 -10.28 -2.10
C PRO A 221 -7.15 -10.00 -3.59
N ASP A 222 -7.29 -8.71 -3.93
CA ASP A 222 -7.36 -8.19 -5.29
C ASP A 222 -6.25 -7.15 -5.47
N PHE A 223 -5.14 -7.58 -6.07
CA PHE A 223 -3.94 -6.76 -6.19
C PHE A 223 -4.02 -5.82 -7.39
N PRO A 224 -3.56 -4.56 -7.27
CA PRO A 224 -3.57 -3.60 -8.37
C PRO A 224 -2.69 -4.04 -9.55
N THR A 225 -1.64 -4.82 -9.31
CA THR A 225 -0.72 -5.34 -10.33
C THR A 225 -1.13 -6.71 -10.89
N GLY A 226 -2.29 -7.23 -10.50
CA GLY A 226 -2.79 -8.53 -10.94
C GLY A 226 -2.03 -9.72 -10.33
N GLY A 227 -1.70 -10.69 -11.17
CA GLY A 227 -1.08 -11.94 -10.77
C GLY A 227 -2.10 -13.04 -10.45
N VAL A 228 -1.60 -14.24 -10.19
CA VAL A 228 -2.41 -15.43 -9.87
C VAL A 228 -2.10 -15.92 -8.47
N ILE A 229 -3.12 -16.01 -7.64
CA ILE A 229 -2.99 -16.63 -6.31
C ILE A 229 -3.02 -18.16 -6.46
N ILE A 230 -2.03 -18.81 -5.87
CA ILE A 230 -1.85 -20.25 -5.94
C ILE A 230 -2.33 -20.93 -4.64
N GLY A 231 -3.51 -21.54 -4.72
CA GLY A 231 -4.15 -22.22 -3.58
C GLY A 231 -4.95 -21.28 -2.68
N LYS A 232 -5.88 -21.82 -1.89
CA LYS A 232 -6.79 -21.09 -1.01
C LYS A 232 -6.38 -21.12 0.47
N MET A 233 -5.55 -22.09 0.87
CA MET A 233 -5.20 -22.31 2.28
C MET A 233 -4.65 -21.07 2.98
N GLY A 234 -3.75 -20.33 2.30
CA GLY A 234 -3.18 -19.11 2.88
C GLY A 234 -4.18 -17.96 3.06
N ILE A 235 -5.20 -17.89 2.20
CA ILE A 235 -6.31 -16.93 2.34
C ILE A 235 -7.17 -17.29 3.54
N GLU A 236 -7.60 -18.56 3.61
CA GLU A 236 -8.44 -19.07 4.70
C GLU A 236 -7.73 -18.91 6.05
N GLU A 237 -6.43 -19.24 6.12
CA GLU A 237 -5.62 -19.06 7.31
C GLU A 237 -5.56 -17.59 7.73
N ALA A 238 -5.29 -16.68 6.78
CA ALA A 238 -5.22 -15.25 7.04
C ALA A 238 -6.53 -14.68 7.59
N TYR A 239 -7.67 -15.06 7.00
CA TYR A 239 -8.97 -14.54 7.40
C TYR A 239 -9.51 -15.15 8.70
N ARG A 240 -9.14 -16.38 9.03
CA ARG A 240 -9.56 -17.03 10.29
C ARG A 240 -8.69 -16.66 11.48
N THR A 241 -7.38 -16.48 11.26
CA THR A 241 -6.41 -16.29 12.35
C THR A 241 -5.83 -14.90 12.42
N GLY A 242 -6.09 -14.06 11.43
CA GLY A 242 -5.45 -12.76 11.25
C GLY A 242 -4.03 -12.84 10.70
N ARG A 243 -3.50 -14.03 10.43
CA ARG A 243 -2.17 -14.25 9.86
C ARG A 243 -2.18 -15.34 8.82
N GLY A 244 -1.49 -15.10 7.70
CA GLY A 244 -1.42 -16.09 6.64
C GLY A 244 -0.33 -15.78 5.62
N LYS A 245 -0.10 -16.74 4.74
CA LYS A 245 0.93 -16.67 3.71
C LYS A 245 0.34 -17.03 2.36
N ILE A 246 0.13 -16.02 1.54
CA ILE A 246 -0.51 -16.16 0.23
C ILE A 246 0.56 -16.27 -0.84
N LYS A 247 0.54 -17.35 -1.61
CA LYS A 247 1.44 -17.54 -2.75
C LYS A 247 0.88 -16.84 -3.97
N VAL A 248 1.64 -15.92 -4.55
CA VAL A 248 1.29 -15.17 -5.76
C VAL A 248 2.30 -15.44 -6.86
N ARG A 249 1.82 -15.59 -8.07
CA ARG A 249 2.61 -15.90 -9.25
C ARG A 249 2.30 -14.88 -10.35
N ALA A 250 3.33 -14.52 -11.12
CA ALA A 250 3.20 -13.69 -12.32
C ALA A 250 2.26 -14.35 -13.34
N VAL A 251 1.55 -13.54 -14.13
CA VAL A 251 0.84 -14.03 -15.32
C VAL A 251 1.84 -14.17 -16.45
N THR A 252 1.96 -15.37 -16.98
CA THR A 252 2.93 -15.71 -18.01
C THR A 252 2.28 -16.48 -19.14
N ASN A 253 2.74 -16.25 -20.39
CA ASN A 253 2.34 -16.99 -21.56
C ASN A 253 3.57 -17.49 -22.31
N ILE A 254 3.53 -18.73 -22.85
CA ILE A 254 4.59 -19.28 -23.69
C ILE A 254 4.14 -19.17 -25.13
N GLU A 255 4.85 -18.37 -25.91
CA GLU A 255 4.55 -18.13 -27.32
C GLU A 255 5.59 -18.82 -28.23
N PRO A 256 5.14 -19.50 -29.30
CA PRO A 256 6.06 -19.99 -30.30
C PRO A 256 6.67 -18.83 -31.11
N MET A 257 7.91 -19.01 -31.51
CA MET A 257 8.63 -18.10 -32.42
C MET A 257 9.00 -18.83 -33.69
N GLU A 258 9.44 -18.04 -34.67
CA GLU A 258 10.04 -18.60 -35.89
C GLU A 258 11.22 -19.54 -35.56
N ASN A 259 11.47 -20.51 -36.45
CA ASN A 259 12.53 -21.50 -36.30
C ASN A 259 12.40 -22.46 -35.08
N GLY A 260 11.19 -22.68 -34.54
CA GLY A 260 10.90 -23.60 -33.48
C GLY A 260 11.46 -23.18 -32.12
N LYS A 261 11.78 -21.92 -31.95
CA LYS A 261 12.06 -21.30 -30.64
C LYS A 261 10.77 -20.97 -29.89
N HIS A 262 10.92 -20.71 -28.60
CA HIS A 262 9.83 -20.22 -27.76
C HIS A 262 10.28 -18.97 -27.00
N ARG A 263 9.30 -18.16 -26.60
CA ARG A 263 9.52 -17.07 -25.67
C ARG A 263 8.49 -17.13 -24.53
N ILE A 264 8.90 -16.71 -23.35
CA ILE A 264 8.02 -16.53 -22.20
C ILE A 264 7.69 -15.03 -22.14
N ILE A 265 6.42 -14.69 -22.19
CA ILE A 265 5.91 -13.33 -22.01
C ILE A 265 5.33 -13.22 -20.63
N VAL A 266 5.75 -12.20 -19.88
CA VAL A 266 5.19 -11.86 -18.56
C VAL A 266 4.39 -10.58 -18.71
N THR A 267 3.12 -10.62 -18.33
CA THR A 267 2.18 -9.49 -18.47
C THR A 267 1.73 -8.91 -17.13
N GLU A 268 1.85 -9.67 -16.03
CA GLU A 268 1.53 -9.20 -14.69
C GLU A 268 2.55 -9.75 -13.69
N LEU A 269 2.87 -8.96 -12.67
CA LEU A 269 3.81 -9.32 -11.61
C LEU A 269 3.11 -9.44 -10.26
N PRO A 270 3.62 -10.27 -9.34
CA PRO A 270 3.15 -10.27 -7.97
C PRO A 270 3.24 -8.87 -7.35
N TYR A 271 2.27 -8.53 -6.52
CA TYR A 271 2.19 -7.24 -5.85
C TYR A 271 3.47 -6.88 -5.10
N MET A 272 3.90 -5.63 -5.16
CA MET A 272 5.13 -5.09 -4.56
C MET A 272 6.45 -5.59 -5.19
N VAL A 273 6.40 -6.26 -6.33
CA VAL A 273 7.61 -6.66 -7.06
C VAL A 273 8.06 -5.53 -7.98
N ASN A 274 9.33 -5.15 -7.85
CA ASN A 274 9.97 -4.18 -8.74
C ASN A 274 10.40 -4.85 -10.04
N LYS A 275 9.86 -4.38 -11.18
CA LYS A 275 10.09 -4.96 -12.51
C LYS A 275 11.57 -4.91 -12.93
N ALA A 276 12.23 -3.76 -12.77
CA ALA A 276 13.63 -3.60 -13.17
C ALA A 276 14.58 -4.51 -12.38
N LYS A 277 14.38 -4.60 -11.04
CA LYS A 277 15.15 -5.51 -10.19
C LYS A 277 14.91 -6.98 -10.52
N LEU A 278 13.68 -7.34 -10.89
CA LEU A 278 13.35 -8.68 -11.34
C LEU A 278 14.09 -9.03 -12.63
N ILE A 279 14.07 -8.14 -13.64
CA ILE A 279 14.79 -8.33 -14.90
C ILE A 279 16.28 -8.47 -14.66
N GLN A 280 16.86 -7.61 -13.82
CA GLN A 280 18.25 -7.69 -13.43
C GLN A 280 18.58 -9.03 -12.77
N LYS A 281 17.71 -9.51 -11.86
CA LYS A 281 17.89 -10.81 -11.20
C LYS A 281 17.86 -11.98 -12.18
N ILE A 282 16.99 -11.96 -13.18
CA ILE A 282 16.94 -12.96 -14.23
C ILE A 282 18.27 -12.94 -15.02
N ALA A 283 18.75 -11.76 -15.42
CA ALA A 283 20.00 -11.60 -16.15
C ALA A 283 21.22 -12.13 -15.35
N GLU A 284 21.25 -11.88 -14.03
CA GLU A 284 22.27 -12.42 -13.13
C GLU A 284 22.26 -13.95 -13.11
N LEU A 285 21.09 -14.57 -12.99
CA LEU A 285 20.95 -16.03 -12.97
C LEU A 285 21.42 -16.68 -14.29
N VAL A 286 21.20 -16.01 -15.40
CA VAL A 286 21.70 -16.45 -16.72
C VAL A 286 23.22 -16.31 -16.79
N ARG A 287 23.78 -15.19 -16.41
CA ARG A 287 25.23 -14.92 -16.36
C ARG A 287 25.96 -15.93 -15.45
N ASP A 288 25.39 -16.20 -14.29
CA ASP A 288 25.93 -17.13 -13.30
C ASP A 288 25.70 -18.61 -13.67
N LYS A 289 25.10 -18.89 -14.85
CA LYS A 289 24.77 -20.24 -15.35
C LYS A 289 23.88 -21.05 -14.41
N LYS A 290 23.08 -20.38 -13.56
CA LYS A 290 22.08 -21.03 -12.70
C LYS A 290 20.80 -21.39 -13.46
N ILE A 291 20.49 -20.61 -14.50
CA ILE A 291 19.45 -20.92 -15.50
C ILE A 291 20.11 -20.88 -16.87
N ASP A 292 20.10 -22.01 -17.57
CA ASP A 292 20.59 -22.14 -18.95
C ASP A 292 19.42 -22.19 -19.93
N GLY A 293 19.62 -21.67 -21.14
CA GLY A 293 18.65 -21.73 -22.22
C GLY A 293 17.91 -20.44 -22.52
N ILE A 294 18.15 -19.36 -21.78
CA ILE A 294 17.66 -18.02 -22.09
C ILE A 294 18.67 -17.35 -23.03
N THR A 295 18.19 -16.86 -24.19
CA THR A 295 19.02 -16.20 -25.21
C THR A 295 18.89 -14.71 -25.27
N ALA A 296 17.72 -14.18 -24.89
CA ALA A 296 17.48 -12.73 -24.79
C ALA A 296 16.47 -12.42 -23.69
N LEU A 297 16.63 -11.26 -23.09
CA LEU A 297 15.76 -10.73 -22.05
C LEU A 297 15.52 -9.24 -22.36
N ARG A 298 14.27 -8.89 -22.62
CA ARG A 298 13.89 -7.51 -22.96
C ARG A 298 12.68 -7.07 -22.16
N ASP A 299 12.69 -5.81 -21.78
CA ASP A 299 11.51 -5.10 -21.34
C ASP A 299 10.86 -4.43 -22.56
N GLU A 300 9.69 -4.91 -22.90
CA GLU A 300 8.86 -4.42 -24.01
C GLU A 300 7.62 -3.69 -23.51
N SER A 301 7.61 -3.30 -22.23
CA SER A 301 6.51 -2.58 -21.62
C SER A 301 6.32 -1.21 -22.26
N ASP A 302 5.08 -0.86 -22.53
CA ASP A 302 4.69 0.42 -23.09
C ASP A 302 3.37 0.93 -22.48
N ARG A 303 2.73 1.92 -23.10
CA ARG A 303 1.45 2.49 -22.66
C ARG A 303 0.28 1.50 -22.69
N SER A 304 0.39 0.40 -23.43
CA SER A 304 -0.63 -0.65 -23.51
C SER A 304 -0.52 -1.68 -22.39
N GLY A 305 0.58 -1.68 -21.65
CA GLY A 305 0.77 -2.52 -20.47
C GLY A 305 2.18 -3.06 -20.31
N MET A 306 2.35 -3.81 -19.23
CA MET A 306 3.59 -4.50 -18.92
C MET A 306 3.81 -5.67 -19.86
N ARG A 307 5.04 -5.80 -20.36
CA ARG A 307 5.46 -6.91 -21.20
C ARG A 307 6.95 -7.18 -21.03
N ILE A 308 7.30 -8.25 -20.34
CA ILE A 308 8.69 -8.74 -20.26
C ILE A 308 8.80 -9.93 -21.21
N CYS A 309 9.74 -9.87 -22.14
CA CYS A 309 10.01 -10.91 -23.13
C CYS A 309 11.29 -11.68 -22.77
N ILE A 310 11.17 -12.99 -22.58
CA ILE A 310 12.28 -13.91 -22.27
C ILE A 310 12.37 -14.92 -23.41
N GLU A 311 13.34 -14.74 -24.32
CA GLU A 311 13.55 -15.67 -25.44
C GLU A 311 14.36 -16.86 -25.02
N LEU A 312 13.96 -18.03 -25.51
CA LEU A 312 14.58 -19.30 -25.17
C LEU A 312 15.35 -19.89 -26.36
N ARG A 313 16.37 -20.68 -26.05
CA ARG A 313 17.08 -21.51 -27.01
C ARG A 313 16.13 -22.61 -27.52
N ARG A 314 16.34 -23.06 -28.77
CA ARG A 314 15.47 -24.04 -29.44
C ARG A 314 15.38 -25.40 -28.74
N ASP A 315 16.47 -25.82 -28.12
CA ASP A 315 16.66 -27.16 -27.52
C ASP A 315 16.16 -27.27 -26.06
N VAL A 316 15.58 -26.21 -25.50
CA VAL A 316 15.10 -26.20 -24.11
C VAL A 316 13.57 -26.26 -24.01
N ASN A 317 13.10 -26.90 -22.94
CA ASN A 317 11.67 -26.91 -22.64
C ASN A 317 11.28 -25.62 -21.87
N ALA A 318 10.40 -24.84 -22.47
CA ALA A 318 9.95 -23.57 -21.91
C ALA A 318 9.33 -23.70 -20.50
N ASN A 319 8.59 -24.78 -20.25
CA ASN A 319 7.99 -25.00 -18.93
C ASN A 319 9.04 -25.29 -17.85
N ILE A 320 10.13 -25.97 -18.19
CA ILE A 320 11.23 -26.22 -17.24
C ILE A 320 11.90 -24.89 -16.88
N ILE A 321 12.20 -24.06 -17.87
CA ILE A 321 12.79 -22.73 -17.64
C ILE A 321 11.84 -21.86 -16.81
N LEU A 322 10.55 -21.86 -17.13
CA LEU A 322 9.54 -21.10 -16.36
C LEU A 322 9.50 -21.57 -14.90
N ASN A 323 9.54 -22.87 -14.64
CA ASN A 323 9.56 -23.39 -13.29
C ASN A 323 10.84 -23.02 -12.53
N GLN A 324 11.99 -22.97 -13.21
CA GLN A 324 13.23 -22.46 -12.61
C GLN A 324 13.14 -20.97 -12.28
N LEU A 325 12.54 -20.17 -13.15
CA LEU A 325 12.29 -18.76 -12.91
C LEU A 325 11.35 -18.54 -11.69
N TYR A 326 10.27 -19.32 -11.56
CA TYR A 326 9.40 -19.28 -10.37
C TYR A 326 10.13 -19.66 -9.08
N LYS A 327 11.09 -20.57 -9.15
CA LYS A 327 11.87 -21.05 -7.99
C LYS A 327 12.92 -20.03 -7.53
N HIS A 328 13.54 -19.32 -8.47
CA HIS A 328 14.74 -18.52 -8.20
C HIS A 328 14.53 -17.02 -8.29
N THR A 329 13.33 -16.55 -8.67
CA THR A 329 13.01 -15.13 -8.83
C THR A 329 11.69 -14.75 -8.20
N GLN A 330 11.41 -13.45 -8.15
CA GLN A 330 10.13 -12.90 -7.68
C GLN A 330 8.98 -13.04 -8.69
N LEU A 331 9.14 -13.78 -9.81
CA LEU A 331 8.00 -14.20 -10.63
C LEU A 331 7.01 -15.07 -9.86
N GLN A 332 7.45 -15.68 -8.77
CA GLN A 332 6.59 -16.26 -7.74
C GLN A 332 7.10 -15.84 -6.38
N GLY A 333 6.22 -15.41 -5.53
CA GLY A 333 6.55 -14.99 -4.17
C GLY A 333 5.44 -15.27 -3.18
N TYR A 334 5.64 -14.83 -1.96
CA TYR A 334 4.65 -14.93 -0.90
C TYR A 334 4.36 -13.54 -0.37
N ILE A 335 3.08 -13.25 -0.21
CA ILE A 335 2.58 -12.09 0.51
C ILE A 335 2.18 -12.58 1.90
N TRP A 336 2.82 -12.03 2.90
CA TRP A 336 2.49 -12.29 4.30
C TRP A 336 1.35 -11.37 4.71
N CYS A 337 0.27 -11.95 5.20
CA CYS A 337 -0.84 -11.20 5.78
C CYS A 337 -0.68 -11.17 7.29
N ASP A 338 -0.78 -9.99 7.88
CA ASP A 338 -0.85 -9.76 9.31
C ASP A 338 -1.84 -8.63 9.57
N TYR A 339 -3.00 -9.00 10.10
CA TYR A 339 -4.10 -8.08 10.42
C TYR A 339 -3.96 -7.50 11.84
N ALA A 340 -2.87 -7.78 12.52
CA ALA A 340 -2.60 -7.17 13.82
C ALA A 340 -2.39 -5.65 13.66
N GLY A 341 -2.81 -4.89 14.68
CA GLY A 341 -2.52 -3.46 14.77
C GLY A 341 -3.50 -2.53 14.05
N ALA A 342 -4.66 -3.01 13.60
CA ALA A 342 -5.78 -2.11 13.34
C ALA A 342 -6.48 -1.85 14.69
N CYS A 343 -6.42 -0.61 15.18
CA CYS A 343 -7.04 -0.22 16.44
C CYS A 343 -8.45 0.31 16.22
#